data_da5260e8c5748cc36970298adec2737b
#
_entry.id   da5260e8c5748cc36970298adec2737b
#
_cell.length_a   1.000
_cell.length_b   1.000
_cell.length_c   1.000
_cell.angle_alpha   90.00
_cell.angle_beta   90.00
_cell.angle_gamma   90.00
#
_symmetry.space_group_name_H-M   'P 1'
#
loop_
_entity.id
_entity.type
_entity.pdbx_description
1 polymer ?
#
loop_
_entity_poly.entity_id
_entity_poly.type
_entity_poly.pdbx_seq_one_letter_code
_entity_poly.pdbx_strand_id
1 'polypeptide(L)'
;MAQPWGLFMLFTPVIVLLCVWGGVMTALQALRPPRKMFAWALATGRPKDPSELGLRFDDVQYSSGQRHPCPAWRIYGDAQNTDAPIVVMLHGWGRSRWDSLTRVEPFRKVCSEIVLLDLPAHGEHAGAWSGVGTSEPQCVLHVLQEIAQQFPKRALILAGHSMGAGVAVRAANLANNEIDSGTVLRAAKKVDDMPAQSPPHLPHNVNSNDQANSQAKSQAKSQANHHLHSQTTRGISIAGVIAIAPYSTLRSPIPARLALQNLPAWPFAPIAFLTLRMLGRMDAALEIDTRTLRAPLLVIAGDHDPISPLADARAIANAAPHGTLVVVAYQRHDDLREGDPKKFDDALVEFLKSITEPLAATSGSL
;
A
#
# COMPACT_ATOMS: atom_id res chain seq x y z
N MET A 1 29.44 33.73 45.04
CA MET A 1 29.07 33.61 43.59
C MET A 1 28.77 32.18 43.33
N ALA A 2 27.51 31.83 43.13
CA ALA A 2 27.11 30.46 42.78
C ALA A 2 27.66 30.13 41.39
N GLN A 3 28.41 29.04 41.28
CA GLN A 3 29.04 28.61 40.04
C GLN A 3 27.94 28.26 39.01
N PRO A 4 27.95 28.80 37.79
CA PRO A 4 26.91 28.56 36.78
C PRO A 4 26.79 27.08 36.39
N TRP A 5 27.78 26.27 36.66
CA TRP A 5 27.84 24.84 36.38
C TRP A 5 26.83 23.98 37.16
N GLY A 6 26.44 24.41 38.37
CA GLY A 6 25.49 23.69 39.22
C GLY A 6 24.08 23.67 38.64
N LEU A 7 23.64 24.80 38.06
CA LEU A 7 22.34 24.86 37.36
C LEU A 7 22.34 24.02 36.09
N PHE A 8 23.41 24.00 35.32
CA PHE A 8 23.54 23.22 34.10
C PHE A 8 23.44 21.73 34.37
N MET A 9 24.10 21.22 35.42
CA MET A 9 24.01 19.82 35.82
C MET A 9 22.60 19.40 36.28
N LEU A 10 21.81 20.31 36.84
CA LEU A 10 20.46 20.02 37.31
C LEU A 10 19.45 19.88 36.19
N PHE A 11 19.59 20.66 35.10
CA PHE A 11 18.66 20.67 33.99
C PHE A 11 19.02 19.68 32.87
N THR A 12 20.27 19.25 32.75
CA THR A 12 20.72 18.30 31.72
C THR A 12 19.90 16.99 31.68
N PRO A 13 19.64 16.29 32.79
CA PRO A 13 18.84 15.07 32.75
C PRO A 13 17.40 15.30 32.31
N VAL A 14 16.82 16.45 32.66
CA VAL A 14 15.44 16.80 32.23
C VAL A 14 15.40 17.05 30.72
N ILE A 15 16.38 17.78 30.19
CA ILE A 15 16.49 18.03 28.75
C ILE A 15 16.69 16.73 27.99
N VAL A 16 17.56 15.84 28.45
CA VAL A 16 17.78 14.53 27.85
C VAL A 16 16.49 13.71 27.85
N LEU A 17 15.78 13.69 28.97
CA LEU A 17 14.49 12.97 29.08
C LEU A 17 13.44 13.52 28.09
N LEU A 18 13.33 14.84 27.97
CA LEU A 18 12.43 15.48 27.01
C LEU A 18 12.81 15.15 25.55
N CYS A 19 14.09 15.11 25.23
CA CYS A 19 14.58 14.74 23.91
C CYS A 19 14.25 13.27 23.59
N VAL A 20 14.47 12.37 24.54
CA VAL A 20 14.12 10.95 24.38
C VAL A 20 12.62 10.80 24.21
N TRP A 21 11.83 11.42 25.09
CA TRP A 21 10.37 11.41 25.00
C TRP A 21 9.87 11.94 23.66
N GLY A 22 10.37 13.10 23.21
CA GLY A 22 9.99 13.69 21.92
C GLY A 22 10.33 12.80 20.73
N GLY A 23 11.50 12.16 20.72
CA GLY A 23 11.88 11.21 19.68
C GLY A 23 11.03 9.96 19.67
N VAL A 24 10.72 9.38 20.84
CA VAL A 24 9.80 8.24 20.97
C VAL A 24 8.40 8.63 20.51
N MET A 25 7.89 9.80 20.91
CA MET A 25 6.58 10.29 20.44
C MET A 25 6.54 10.47 18.92
N THR A 26 7.63 10.97 18.31
CA THR A 26 7.74 11.07 16.85
C THR A 26 7.63 9.69 16.17
N ALA A 27 8.28 8.66 16.72
CA ALA A 27 8.14 7.29 16.22
C ALA A 27 6.72 6.75 16.39
N LEU A 28 6.09 6.96 17.55
CA LEU A 28 4.72 6.53 17.81
C LEU A 28 3.70 7.25 16.92
N GLN A 29 3.90 8.54 16.63
CA GLN A 29 3.09 9.28 15.67
C GLN A 29 3.22 8.70 14.26
N ALA A 30 4.43 8.32 13.83
CA ALA A 30 4.62 7.67 12.53
C ALA A 30 3.84 6.35 12.42
N LEU A 31 3.74 5.59 13.52
CA LEU A 31 2.99 4.34 13.58
C LEU A 31 1.47 4.52 13.74
N ARG A 32 1.00 5.71 14.11
CA ARG A 32 -0.43 6.04 14.27
C ARG A 32 -0.81 7.21 13.36
N PRO A 33 -0.98 6.98 12.07
CA PRO A 33 -1.35 8.03 11.13
C PRO A 33 -2.73 8.62 11.44
N PRO A 34 -2.97 9.92 11.12
CA PRO A 34 -4.30 10.48 11.18
C PRO A 34 -5.22 9.72 10.21
N ARG A 35 -6.45 9.48 10.63
CA ARG A 35 -7.43 8.76 9.81
C ARG A 35 -8.34 9.72 9.08
N LYS A 36 -8.33 9.64 7.77
CA LYS A 36 -9.27 10.32 6.89
C LYS A 36 -10.39 9.34 6.53
N MET A 37 -11.46 9.39 7.30
CA MET A 37 -12.65 8.55 7.14
C MET A 37 -13.80 9.35 6.50
N PHE A 38 -14.96 8.74 6.32
CA PHE A 38 -16.18 9.37 5.80
C PHE A 38 -16.48 10.73 6.47
N ALA A 39 -16.41 10.81 7.81
CA ALA A 39 -16.64 12.05 8.53
C ALA A 39 -15.66 13.17 8.16
N TRP A 40 -14.41 12.83 7.85
CA TRP A 40 -13.43 13.81 7.36
C TRP A 40 -13.79 14.31 5.96
N ALA A 41 -14.20 13.41 5.05
CA ALA A 41 -14.60 13.79 3.70
C ALA A 41 -15.79 14.77 3.75
N LEU A 42 -16.79 14.46 4.56
CA LEU A 42 -17.95 15.33 4.78
C LEU A 42 -17.55 16.70 5.35
N ALA A 43 -16.71 16.74 6.39
CA ALA A 43 -16.28 17.98 7.03
C ALA A 43 -15.41 18.87 6.12
N THR A 44 -14.74 18.29 5.11
CA THR A 44 -13.86 19.01 4.18
C THR A 44 -14.49 19.28 2.81
N GLY A 45 -15.78 18.95 2.62
CA GLY A 45 -16.49 19.15 1.36
C GLY A 45 -15.97 18.27 0.21
N ARG A 46 -15.34 17.14 0.53
CA ARG A 46 -14.91 16.17 -0.47
C ARG A 46 -16.06 15.23 -0.84
N PRO A 47 -16.03 14.61 -2.03
CA PRO A 47 -17.00 13.59 -2.39
C PRO A 47 -17.09 12.51 -1.30
N LYS A 48 -18.29 12.12 -0.92
CA LYS A 48 -18.54 11.08 0.08
C LYS A 48 -18.07 9.71 -0.40
N ASP A 49 -18.29 9.47 -1.69
CA ASP A 49 -17.90 8.25 -2.38
C ASP A 49 -17.76 8.54 -3.89
N PRO A 50 -17.35 7.56 -4.71
CA PRO A 50 -17.19 7.73 -6.15
C PRO A 50 -18.48 8.14 -6.91
N SER A 51 -19.68 7.84 -6.40
CA SER A 51 -20.94 8.16 -7.09
C SER A 51 -21.18 9.66 -7.23
N GLU A 52 -20.71 10.48 -6.28
CA GLU A 52 -20.81 11.93 -6.37
C GLU A 52 -19.97 12.53 -7.52
N LEU A 53 -19.04 11.74 -8.07
CA LEU A 53 -18.29 12.07 -9.29
C LEU A 53 -18.85 11.36 -10.55
N GLY A 54 -20.06 10.78 -10.45
CA GLY A 54 -20.67 10.03 -11.53
C GLY A 54 -19.98 8.69 -11.85
N LEU A 55 -19.18 8.17 -10.94
CA LEU A 55 -18.44 6.91 -11.12
C LEU A 55 -19.27 5.74 -10.57
N ARG A 56 -19.43 4.68 -11.37
CA ARG A 56 -19.98 3.43 -10.87
C ARG A 56 -18.94 2.69 -10.05
N PHE A 57 -19.31 2.18 -8.90
CA PHE A 57 -18.39 1.47 -8.00
C PHE A 57 -19.14 0.45 -7.13
N ASP A 58 -18.36 -0.46 -6.55
CA ASP A 58 -18.76 -1.32 -5.44
C ASP A 58 -17.93 -0.95 -4.20
N ASP A 59 -18.55 -0.94 -3.03
CA ASP A 59 -17.84 -0.92 -1.75
C ASP A 59 -17.52 -2.35 -1.38
N VAL A 60 -16.22 -2.69 -1.32
CA VAL A 60 -15.73 -4.06 -1.14
C VAL A 60 -14.74 -4.15 -0.01
N GLN A 61 -14.55 -5.36 0.51
CA GLN A 61 -13.55 -5.65 1.52
C GLN A 61 -12.71 -6.83 1.05
N TYR A 62 -11.40 -6.61 0.89
CA TYR A 62 -10.45 -7.66 0.53
C TYR A 62 -9.78 -8.25 1.77
N SER A 63 -9.42 -9.52 1.70
CA SER A 63 -8.60 -10.16 2.72
C SER A 63 -7.23 -9.49 2.79
N SER A 64 -6.80 -9.15 4.00
CA SER A 64 -5.46 -8.61 4.26
C SER A 64 -4.44 -9.69 4.64
N GLY A 65 -4.88 -10.94 4.77
CA GLY A 65 -4.09 -11.98 5.45
C GLY A 65 -3.90 -11.72 6.96
N GLN A 66 -4.56 -10.70 7.50
CA GLN A 66 -4.50 -10.30 8.90
C GLN A 66 -5.91 -10.30 9.51
N ARG A 67 -6.02 -9.89 10.79
CA ARG A 67 -7.29 -9.86 11.53
C ARG A 67 -8.38 -9.00 10.87
N HIS A 68 -8.02 -7.89 10.24
CA HIS A 68 -8.95 -6.93 9.70
C HIS A 68 -8.85 -6.87 8.18
N PRO A 69 -9.97 -6.97 7.43
CA PRO A 69 -9.96 -6.84 5.99
C PRO A 69 -9.60 -5.40 5.58
N CYS A 70 -9.17 -5.25 4.33
CA CYS A 70 -8.89 -3.96 3.72
C CYS A 70 -10.15 -3.42 3.02
N PRO A 71 -10.77 -2.33 3.51
CA PRO A 71 -11.85 -1.66 2.80
C PRO A 71 -11.33 -1.06 1.50
N ALA A 72 -12.14 -1.15 0.44
CA ALA A 72 -11.78 -0.59 -0.86
C ALA A 72 -13.01 -0.15 -1.64
N TRP A 73 -12.81 0.78 -2.57
CA TRP A 73 -13.75 1.05 -3.65
C TRP A 73 -13.25 0.40 -4.93
N ARG A 74 -14.07 -0.45 -5.53
CA ARG A 74 -13.84 -1.01 -6.86
C ARG A 74 -14.63 -0.21 -7.88
N ILE A 75 -13.98 0.70 -8.56
CA ILE A 75 -14.55 1.60 -9.56
C ILE A 75 -14.45 0.92 -10.92
N TYR A 76 -15.53 0.95 -11.70
CA TYR A 76 -15.57 0.42 -13.05
C TYR A 76 -14.90 1.40 -14.03
N GLY A 77 -13.96 0.89 -14.80
CA GLY A 77 -13.33 1.65 -15.88
C GLY A 77 -14.18 1.66 -17.15
N ASP A 78 -13.75 2.46 -18.12
CA ASP A 78 -14.41 2.62 -19.41
C ASP A 78 -13.74 1.78 -20.53
N ALA A 79 -12.71 0.99 -20.19
CA ALA A 79 -12.02 0.17 -21.16
C ALA A 79 -12.97 -0.83 -21.83
N GLN A 80 -13.02 -0.81 -23.17
CA GLN A 80 -13.90 -1.69 -23.95
C GLN A 80 -13.35 -3.12 -24.05
N ASN A 81 -12.07 -3.32 -23.77
CA ASN A 81 -11.44 -4.63 -23.79
C ASN A 81 -11.72 -5.38 -22.48
N THR A 82 -12.32 -6.55 -22.56
CA THR A 82 -12.60 -7.41 -21.42
C THR A 82 -11.34 -7.90 -20.68
N ASP A 83 -10.20 -7.91 -21.36
CA ASP A 83 -8.90 -8.31 -20.81
C ASP A 83 -8.07 -7.10 -20.34
N ALA A 84 -8.63 -5.89 -20.35
CA ALA A 84 -7.97 -4.69 -19.85
C ALA A 84 -7.52 -4.88 -18.39
N PRO A 85 -6.36 -4.32 -18.01
CA PRO A 85 -5.78 -4.51 -16.68
C PRO A 85 -6.64 -3.91 -15.58
N ILE A 86 -6.37 -4.34 -14.35
CA ILE A 86 -6.92 -3.76 -13.12
C ILE A 86 -5.81 -2.95 -12.45
N VAL A 87 -6.09 -1.72 -12.05
CA VAL A 87 -5.14 -0.94 -11.24
C VAL A 87 -5.54 -0.94 -9.77
N VAL A 88 -4.57 -1.23 -8.89
CA VAL A 88 -4.72 -1.10 -7.44
C VAL A 88 -3.96 0.13 -6.98
N MET A 89 -4.69 1.10 -6.44
CA MET A 89 -4.13 2.38 -6.01
C MET A 89 -3.91 2.42 -4.50
N LEU A 90 -2.69 2.76 -4.09
CA LEU A 90 -2.21 2.76 -2.72
C LEU A 90 -1.87 4.18 -2.29
N HIS A 91 -2.56 4.67 -1.28
CA HIS A 91 -2.38 6.02 -0.77
C HIS A 91 -1.11 6.19 0.09
N GLY A 92 -0.71 7.42 0.36
CA GLY A 92 0.39 7.77 1.23
C GLY A 92 0.04 7.69 2.73
N TRP A 93 1.06 7.89 3.58
CA TRP A 93 0.89 7.95 5.02
C TRP A 93 -0.06 9.09 5.44
N GLY A 94 -1.01 8.79 6.32
CA GLY A 94 -2.03 9.74 6.77
C GLY A 94 -3.07 10.12 5.70
N ARG A 95 -3.12 9.36 4.60
CA ARG A 95 -4.09 9.48 3.52
C ARG A 95 -5.07 8.30 3.53
N SER A 96 -5.98 8.24 2.57
CA SER A 96 -6.96 7.17 2.42
C SER A 96 -7.41 7.04 0.96
N ARG A 97 -8.32 6.11 0.68
CA ARG A 97 -8.95 5.93 -0.62
C ARG A 97 -9.58 7.22 -1.17
N TRP A 98 -10.06 8.15 -0.32
CA TRP A 98 -10.54 9.46 -0.73
C TRP A 98 -9.50 10.33 -1.41
N ASP A 99 -8.26 10.29 -0.94
CA ASP A 99 -7.16 11.03 -1.58
C ASP A 99 -6.76 10.42 -2.94
N SER A 100 -6.96 9.12 -3.13
CA SER A 100 -6.71 8.43 -4.40
C SER A 100 -7.80 8.73 -5.44
N LEU A 101 -9.02 9.06 -5.01
CA LEU A 101 -10.17 9.29 -5.89
C LEU A 101 -9.91 10.40 -6.92
N THR A 102 -9.16 11.43 -6.56
CA THR A 102 -8.82 12.54 -7.47
C THR A 102 -7.90 12.13 -8.64
N ARG A 103 -7.30 10.94 -8.58
CA ARG A 103 -6.34 10.43 -9.57
C ARG A 103 -6.89 9.29 -10.44
N VAL A 104 -8.18 9.00 -10.34
CA VAL A 104 -8.83 7.87 -11.05
C VAL A 104 -8.92 8.10 -12.55
N GLU A 105 -9.15 9.34 -12.98
CA GLU A 105 -9.53 9.66 -14.35
C GLU A 105 -8.55 9.16 -15.44
N PRO A 106 -7.23 9.30 -15.31
CA PRO A 106 -6.31 8.77 -16.32
C PRO A 106 -6.37 7.25 -16.51
N PHE A 107 -6.74 6.51 -15.44
CA PHE A 107 -6.81 5.05 -15.46
C PHE A 107 -8.10 4.52 -16.07
N ARG A 108 -9.20 5.27 -16.01
CA ARG A 108 -10.52 4.80 -16.46
C ARG A 108 -10.54 4.35 -17.90
N LYS A 109 -9.85 5.07 -18.79
CA LYS A 109 -9.84 4.79 -20.22
C LYS A 109 -9.06 3.51 -20.60
N VAL A 110 -8.13 3.09 -19.75
CA VAL A 110 -7.17 2.01 -20.03
C VAL A 110 -7.46 0.77 -19.20
N CYS A 111 -7.93 0.93 -17.97
CA CYS A 111 -8.20 -0.16 -17.04
C CYS A 111 -9.67 -0.56 -17.07
N SER A 112 -9.93 -1.84 -16.85
CA SER A 112 -11.29 -2.36 -16.66
C SER A 112 -11.85 -2.01 -15.30
N GLU A 113 -10.98 -1.98 -14.28
CA GLU A 113 -11.34 -1.67 -12.90
C GLU A 113 -10.21 -0.92 -12.20
N ILE A 114 -10.60 -0.04 -11.27
CA ILE A 114 -9.68 0.73 -10.43
C ILE A 114 -10.05 0.45 -8.98
N VAL A 115 -9.13 -0.16 -8.23
CA VAL A 115 -9.31 -0.49 -6.81
C VAL A 115 -8.61 0.55 -5.96
N LEU A 116 -9.36 1.34 -5.21
CA LEU A 116 -8.83 2.31 -4.24
C LEU A 116 -8.85 1.67 -2.86
N LEU A 117 -7.68 1.34 -2.31
CA LEU A 117 -7.53 0.55 -1.10
C LEU A 117 -7.23 1.44 0.12
N ASP A 118 -7.88 1.18 1.27
CA ASP A 118 -7.43 1.69 2.56
C ASP A 118 -6.39 0.74 3.16
N LEU A 119 -5.16 1.22 3.29
CA LEU A 119 -4.04 0.47 3.88
C LEU A 119 -4.21 0.33 5.41
N PRO A 120 -3.55 -0.66 6.05
CA PRO A 120 -3.59 -0.85 7.50
C PRO A 120 -3.40 0.44 8.30
N ALA A 121 -4.25 0.66 9.30
CA ALA A 121 -4.33 1.83 10.18
C ALA A 121 -4.74 3.16 9.51
N HIS A 122 -5.10 3.16 8.24
CA HIS A 122 -5.55 4.35 7.51
C HIS A 122 -7.02 4.24 7.11
N GLY A 123 -7.61 5.38 6.74
CA GLY A 123 -8.99 5.45 6.29
C GLY A 123 -9.94 4.70 7.23
N GLU A 124 -10.75 3.81 6.67
CA GLU A 124 -11.71 2.99 7.42
C GLU A 124 -11.16 1.61 7.81
N HIS A 125 -9.89 1.29 7.50
CA HIS A 125 -9.28 0.04 7.95
C HIS A 125 -9.21 -0.03 9.48
N ALA A 126 -9.74 -1.11 10.09
CA ALA A 126 -9.89 -1.21 11.55
C ALA A 126 -8.57 -1.37 12.33
N GLY A 127 -7.45 -1.66 11.68
CA GLY A 127 -6.13 -1.79 12.33
C GLY A 127 -5.69 -0.51 13.03
N ALA A 128 -5.00 -0.64 14.17
CA ALA A 128 -4.59 0.50 14.99
C ALA A 128 -3.19 1.05 14.65
N TRP A 129 -2.34 0.24 13.99
CA TRP A 129 -0.94 0.54 13.77
C TRP A 129 -0.54 0.36 12.30
N SER A 130 0.15 1.34 11.75
CA SER A 130 0.80 1.26 10.45
C SER A 130 2.18 0.61 10.58
N GLY A 131 2.57 -0.16 9.58
CA GLY A 131 3.94 -0.61 9.40
C GLY A 131 4.87 0.44 8.81
N VAL A 132 4.34 1.61 8.43
CA VAL A 132 5.09 2.68 7.73
C VAL A 132 5.75 2.17 6.45
N GLY A 133 5.07 1.28 5.73
CA GLY A 133 5.56 0.65 4.49
C GLY A 133 6.27 -0.68 4.68
N THR A 134 6.40 -1.21 5.92
CA THR A 134 7.09 -2.50 6.17
C THR A 134 6.16 -3.70 6.16
N SER A 135 4.97 -3.59 6.72
CA SER A 135 3.99 -4.68 6.80
C SER A 135 2.87 -4.58 5.76
N GLU A 136 2.64 -3.39 5.22
CA GLU A 136 1.61 -3.14 4.20
C GLU A 136 1.82 -3.95 2.90
N PRO A 137 3.06 -4.19 2.41
CA PRO A 137 3.28 -4.98 1.20
C PRO A 137 2.70 -6.39 1.28
N GLN A 138 2.81 -7.05 2.43
CA GLN A 138 2.23 -8.38 2.64
C GLN A 138 0.69 -8.34 2.62
N CYS A 139 0.09 -7.32 3.23
CA CYS A 139 -1.34 -7.09 3.17
C CYS A 139 -1.81 -6.88 1.72
N VAL A 140 -1.11 -6.03 0.96
CA VAL A 140 -1.42 -5.78 -0.46
C VAL A 140 -1.28 -7.05 -1.29
N LEU A 141 -0.28 -7.90 -1.03
CA LEU A 141 -0.12 -9.18 -1.72
C LEU A 141 -1.37 -10.06 -1.58
N HIS A 142 -1.96 -10.16 -0.38
CA HIS A 142 -3.21 -10.95 -0.20
C HIS A 142 -4.39 -10.34 -1.00
N VAL A 143 -4.48 -9.00 -1.03
CA VAL A 143 -5.47 -8.31 -1.87
C VAL A 143 -5.26 -8.65 -3.35
N LEU A 144 -4.00 -8.63 -3.83
CA LEU A 144 -3.67 -8.98 -5.22
C LEU A 144 -4.01 -10.45 -5.54
N GLN A 145 -3.76 -11.37 -4.60
CA GLN A 145 -4.12 -12.78 -4.73
C GLN A 145 -5.62 -12.95 -4.89
N GLU A 146 -6.42 -12.26 -4.07
CA GLU A 146 -7.88 -12.32 -4.14
C GLU A 146 -8.40 -11.72 -5.47
N ILE A 147 -7.87 -10.57 -5.90
CA ILE A 147 -8.21 -9.96 -7.19
C ILE A 147 -7.83 -10.90 -8.36
N ALA A 148 -6.63 -11.49 -8.33
CA ALA A 148 -6.18 -12.40 -9.37
C ALA A 148 -7.02 -13.68 -9.44
N GLN A 149 -7.57 -14.16 -8.32
CA GLN A 149 -8.53 -15.27 -8.29
C GLN A 149 -9.88 -14.89 -8.90
N GLN A 150 -10.36 -13.67 -8.64
CA GLN A 150 -11.61 -13.16 -9.21
C GLN A 150 -11.46 -12.87 -10.72
N PHE A 151 -10.28 -12.43 -11.15
CA PHE A 151 -9.98 -12.00 -12.52
C PHE A 151 -8.71 -12.66 -13.08
N PRO A 152 -8.71 -13.99 -13.31
CA PRO A 152 -7.49 -14.76 -13.56
C PRO A 152 -6.78 -14.45 -14.89
N LYS A 153 -7.42 -13.72 -15.80
CA LYS A 153 -6.86 -13.34 -17.10
C LYS A 153 -6.33 -11.91 -17.15
N ARG A 154 -6.62 -11.10 -16.11
CA ARG A 154 -6.29 -9.68 -16.12
C ARG A 154 -4.95 -9.42 -15.46
N ALA A 155 -4.12 -8.64 -16.12
CA ALA A 155 -2.89 -8.14 -15.53
C ALA A 155 -3.19 -7.06 -14.49
N LEU A 156 -2.35 -6.97 -13.45
CA LEU A 156 -2.50 -6.01 -12.38
C LEU A 156 -1.47 -4.88 -12.54
N ILE A 157 -1.88 -3.66 -12.29
CA ILE A 157 -1.05 -2.47 -12.19
C ILE A 157 -1.09 -1.98 -10.75
N LEU A 158 0.06 -1.66 -10.18
CA LEU A 158 0.14 -1.05 -8.86
C LEU A 158 0.48 0.43 -9.01
N ALA A 159 -0.35 1.32 -8.47
CA ALA A 159 -0.10 2.74 -8.45
C ALA A 159 -0.05 3.25 -7.01
N GLY A 160 1.11 3.70 -6.54
CA GLY A 160 1.31 4.13 -5.16
C GLY A 160 1.77 5.57 -5.04
N HIS A 161 1.30 6.28 -4.01
CA HIS A 161 1.76 7.63 -3.67
C HIS A 161 2.57 7.62 -2.37
N SER A 162 3.72 8.25 -2.34
CA SER A 162 4.55 8.41 -1.14
C SER A 162 4.86 7.05 -0.47
N MET A 163 4.41 6.80 0.76
CA MET A 163 4.50 5.49 1.41
C MET A 163 3.91 4.38 0.52
N GLY A 164 2.75 4.64 -0.10
CA GLY A 164 2.11 3.69 -1.02
C GLY A 164 2.97 3.33 -2.23
N ALA A 165 3.87 4.22 -2.68
CA ALA A 165 4.81 3.93 -3.76
C ALA A 165 5.82 2.84 -3.35
N GLY A 166 6.40 2.95 -2.15
CA GLY A 166 7.25 1.90 -1.60
C GLY A 166 6.51 0.59 -1.39
N VAL A 167 5.27 0.66 -0.90
CA VAL A 167 4.40 -0.52 -0.73
C VAL A 167 4.12 -1.19 -2.08
N ALA A 168 3.84 -0.41 -3.15
CA ALA A 168 3.60 -0.93 -4.49
C ALA A 168 4.78 -1.72 -5.06
N VAL A 169 6.00 -1.16 -4.98
CA VAL A 169 7.23 -1.82 -5.43
C VAL A 169 7.46 -3.13 -4.68
N ARG A 170 7.36 -3.10 -3.34
CA ARG A 170 7.60 -4.29 -2.49
C ARG A 170 6.53 -5.36 -2.68
N ALA A 171 5.27 -4.97 -2.83
CA ALA A 171 4.19 -5.92 -3.11
C ALA A 171 4.36 -6.58 -4.49
N ALA A 172 4.82 -5.84 -5.51
CA ALA A 172 5.14 -6.40 -6.81
C ALA A 172 6.29 -7.42 -6.75
N ASN A 173 7.33 -7.13 -5.97
CA ASN A 173 8.43 -8.08 -5.76
C ASN A 173 7.96 -9.34 -5.01
N LEU A 174 7.11 -9.19 -4.00
CA LEU A 174 6.54 -10.35 -3.29
C LEU A 174 5.71 -11.23 -4.23
N ALA A 175 4.88 -10.62 -5.10
CA ALA A 175 4.10 -11.34 -6.09
C ALA A 175 4.99 -12.12 -7.09
N ASN A 176 6.10 -11.53 -7.53
CA ASN A 176 7.07 -12.20 -8.42
C ASN A 176 7.78 -13.38 -7.74
N ASN A 177 8.14 -13.25 -6.46
CA ASN A 177 8.83 -14.31 -5.71
C ASN A 177 7.92 -15.50 -5.43
N GLU A 178 6.61 -15.31 -5.30
CA GLU A 178 5.65 -16.42 -5.19
C GLU A 178 5.57 -17.26 -6.46
N ILE A 179 5.69 -16.62 -7.62
CA ILE A 179 5.74 -17.31 -8.91
C ILE A 179 6.97 -18.24 -8.98
N ASP A 180 8.14 -17.74 -8.54
CA ASP A 180 9.41 -18.49 -8.63
C ASP A 180 9.50 -19.65 -7.63
N SER A 181 8.91 -19.51 -6.46
CA SER A 181 9.09 -20.46 -5.36
C SER A 181 8.10 -21.62 -5.35
N GLY A 182 7.05 -21.60 -6.14
CA GLY A 182 5.95 -22.59 -6.08
C GLY A 182 5.33 -22.71 -4.67
N THR A 183 5.54 -21.70 -3.82
CA THR A 183 5.36 -21.74 -2.35
C THR A 183 3.91 -21.53 -1.92
N VAL A 184 3.00 -21.31 -2.86
CA VAL A 184 1.57 -21.08 -2.55
C VAL A 184 0.93 -22.22 -1.73
N LEU A 185 1.53 -23.41 -1.71
CA LEU A 185 1.01 -24.58 -1.01
C LEU A 185 1.46 -24.75 0.45
N ARG A 186 2.47 -24.03 0.95
CA ARG A 186 2.96 -24.24 2.32
C ARG A 186 2.36 -23.33 3.39
N ALA A 187 1.89 -22.14 3.05
CA ALA A 187 1.32 -21.21 4.03
C ALA A 187 -0.08 -21.63 4.50
N ALA A 188 -0.92 -22.19 3.59
CA ALA A 188 -2.25 -22.69 3.94
C ALA A 188 -2.23 -23.89 4.91
N LYS A 189 -1.22 -24.77 4.79
CA LYS A 189 -1.10 -25.98 5.62
C LYS A 189 -0.74 -25.70 7.08
N LYS A 190 -0.17 -24.53 7.39
CA LYS A 190 0.27 -24.20 8.76
C LYS A 190 -0.84 -23.59 9.63
N VAL A 191 -1.94 -23.14 9.04
CA VAL A 191 -3.10 -22.62 9.77
C VAL A 191 -4.03 -23.75 10.20
N ASP A 192 -4.09 -24.84 9.43
CA ASP A 192 -4.93 -26.01 9.76
C ASP A 192 -4.34 -26.89 10.88
N ASP A 193 -3.05 -26.74 11.21
CA ASP A 193 -2.37 -27.54 12.24
C ASP A 193 -2.42 -26.90 13.67
N MET A 194 -3.12 -25.78 13.87
CA MET A 194 -3.34 -25.27 15.22
C MET A 194 -4.50 -25.99 15.88
N PRO A 195 -4.29 -26.66 17.05
CA PRO A 195 -5.36 -27.37 17.73
C PRO A 195 -6.48 -26.40 18.15
N ALA A 196 -7.69 -26.70 17.70
CA ALA A 196 -8.89 -26.00 18.13
C ALA A 196 -9.03 -26.14 19.64
N GLN A 197 -8.87 -25.04 20.39
CA GLN A 197 -9.24 -25.02 21.82
C GLN A 197 -10.76 -25.07 21.90
N SER A 198 -11.26 -26.20 22.38
CA SER A 198 -12.68 -26.43 22.69
C SER A 198 -13.15 -25.50 23.79
N PRO A 199 -14.26 -24.79 23.63
CA PRO A 199 -14.90 -24.10 24.75
C PRO A 199 -15.52 -25.09 25.76
N PRO A 200 -15.65 -24.72 27.04
CA PRO A 200 -16.16 -25.62 28.08
C PRO A 200 -17.62 -25.99 27.82
N HIS A 201 -17.90 -27.28 28.06
CA HIS A 201 -19.22 -27.89 27.89
C HIS A 201 -20.26 -27.29 28.84
N LEU A 202 -21.35 -26.78 28.31
CA LEU A 202 -22.65 -26.67 28.95
C LEU A 202 -23.63 -27.67 28.31
N PRO A 203 -24.39 -28.43 29.06
CA PRO A 203 -25.28 -29.45 28.53
C PRO A 203 -26.60 -28.81 28.05
N HIS A 204 -26.88 -28.83 26.76
CA HIS A 204 -28.21 -28.61 26.24
C HIS A 204 -28.61 -29.73 25.27
N ASN A 205 -29.76 -30.31 25.55
CA ASN A 205 -30.49 -31.33 24.83
C ASN A 205 -30.88 -30.80 23.45
N VAL A 206 -30.33 -31.37 22.38
CA VAL A 206 -30.62 -30.97 20.98
C VAL A 206 -31.20 -32.16 20.23
N ASN A 207 -32.33 -31.92 19.58
CA ASN A 207 -33.14 -32.88 18.80
C ASN A 207 -32.37 -33.43 17.60
N SER A 208 -32.49 -34.69 17.32
CA SER A 208 -31.76 -35.50 16.33
C SER A 208 -31.90 -35.03 14.86
N ASN A 209 -32.85 -34.17 14.53
CA ASN A 209 -33.02 -33.63 13.17
C ASN A 209 -32.13 -32.45 12.78
N ASP A 210 -31.55 -31.75 13.77
CA ASP A 210 -30.64 -30.63 13.52
C ASP A 210 -29.19 -31.07 13.25
N GLN A 211 -28.81 -32.27 13.69
CA GLN A 211 -27.46 -32.81 13.44
C GLN A 211 -27.25 -33.25 11.98
N ALA A 212 -28.27 -33.81 11.32
CA ALA A 212 -28.17 -34.21 9.91
C ALA A 212 -28.01 -32.99 8.96
N ASN A 213 -28.69 -31.89 9.29
CA ASN A 213 -28.64 -30.67 8.48
C ASN A 213 -27.35 -29.86 8.69
N SER A 214 -26.77 -29.92 9.88
CA SER A 214 -25.47 -29.29 10.18
C SER A 214 -24.29 -30.08 9.60
N GLN A 215 -24.37 -31.42 9.57
CA GLN A 215 -23.35 -32.25 8.92
C GLN A 215 -23.41 -32.13 7.38
N ALA A 216 -24.56 -32.02 6.75
CA ALA A 216 -24.69 -31.83 5.30
C ALA A 216 -24.16 -30.45 4.89
N LYS A 217 -24.41 -29.37 5.68
CA LYS A 217 -23.86 -28.04 5.45
C LYS A 217 -22.35 -27.99 5.65
N SER A 218 -21.82 -28.70 6.63
CA SER A 218 -20.40 -28.82 6.92
C SER A 218 -19.66 -29.60 5.83
N GLN A 219 -20.24 -30.69 5.31
CA GLN A 219 -19.68 -31.48 4.20
C GLN A 219 -19.73 -30.70 2.87
N ALA A 220 -20.83 -29.99 2.58
CA ALA A 220 -20.93 -29.13 1.39
C ALA A 220 -19.91 -27.99 1.43
N LYS A 221 -19.67 -27.39 2.62
CA LYS A 221 -18.67 -26.35 2.82
C LYS A 221 -17.24 -26.89 2.69
N SER A 222 -17.00 -28.14 3.17
CA SER A 222 -15.72 -28.83 3.02
C SER A 222 -15.46 -29.24 1.58
N GLN A 223 -16.46 -29.72 0.83
CA GLN A 223 -16.31 -30.05 -0.59
C GLN A 223 -16.16 -28.82 -1.46
N ALA A 224 -16.85 -27.71 -1.15
CA ALA A 224 -16.63 -26.43 -1.83
C ALA A 224 -15.21 -25.91 -1.60
N ASN A 225 -14.68 -26.01 -0.37
CA ASN A 225 -13.30 -25.66 -0.08
C ASN A 225 -12.29 -26.60 -0.75
N HIS A 226 -12.57 -27.90 -0.88
CA HIS A 226 -11.70 -28.85 -1.60
C HIS A 226 -11.68 -28.61 -3.12
N HIS A 227 -12.80 -28.16 -3.72
CA HIS A 227 -12.84 -27.81 -5.14
C HIS A 227 -12.13 -26.47 -5.44
N LEU A 228 -12.09 -25.53 -4.48
CA LEU A 228 -11.28 -24.31 -4.61
C LEU A 228 -9.76 -24.57 -4.55
N HIS A 229 -9.32 -25.70 -3.97
CA HIS A 229 -7.90 -25.98 -3.75
C HIS A 229 -7.19 -26.71 -4.92
N SER A 230 -7.92 -27.10 -5.96
CA SER A 230 -7.33 -27.83 -7.12
C SER A 230 -7.12 -26.96 -8.37
N GLN A 231 -7.43 -25.67 -8.32
CA GLN A 231 -7.09 -24.78 -9.44
C GLN A 231 -5.61 -24.37 -9.31
N THR A 232 -4.83 -24.82 -10.26
CA THR A 232 -3.44 -24.42 -10.49
C THR A 232 -3.35 -22.90 -10.37
N THR A 233 -2.75 -22.39 -9.30
CA THR A 233 -2.53 -20.96 -9.06
C THR A 233 -1.62 -20.43 -10.16
N ARG A 234 -2.24 -19.85 -11.21
CA ARG A 234 -1.47 -18.99 -12.12
C ARG A 234 -0.93 -17.84 -11.29
N GLY A 235 0.39 -17.62 -11.37
CA GLY A 235 1.03 -16.54 -10.65
C GLY A 235 0.41 -15.18 -10.98
N ILE A 236 0.48 -14.26 -10.04
CA ILE A 236 -0.03 -12.89 -10.20
C ILE A 236 0.79 -12.17 -11.27
N SER A 237 0.16 -11.74 -12.36
CA SER A 237 0.83 -10.96 -13.41
C SER A 237 0.80 -9.47 -13.07
N ILE A 238 1.95 -8.89 -12.73
CA ILE A 238 2.09 -7.44 -12.54
C ILE A 238 2.60 -6.83 -13.85
N ALA A 239 1.75 -6.07 -14.54
CA ALA A 239 2.07 -5.43 -15.81
C ALA A 239 2.93 -4.19 -15.65
N GLY A 240 2.81 -3.47 -14.53
CA GLY A 240 3.60 -2.27 -14.27
C GLY A 240 3.40 -1.72 -12.87
N VAL A 241 4.34 -0.88 -12.44
CA VAL A 241 4.30 -0.16 -11.16
C VAL A 241 4.44 1.33 -11.42
N ILE A 242 3.60 2.13 -10.79
CA ILE A 242 3.61 3.58 -10.83
C ILE A 242 3.90 4.11 -9.43
N ALA A 243 5.04 4.76 -9.25
CA ALA A 243 5.50 5.32 -7.98
C ALA A 243 5.44 6.85 -8.03
N ILE A 244 4.45 7.43 -7.35
CA ILE A 244 4.25 8.88 -7.32
C ILE A 244 4.86 9.43 -6.02
N ALA A 245 5.75 10.41 -6.12
CA ALA A 245 6.48 11.01 -5.00
C ALA A 245 7.10 9.94 -4.05
N PRO A 246 7.85 8.94 -4.56
CA PRO A 246 8.49 7.95 -3.71
C PRO A 246 9.65 8.56 -2.92
N TYR A 247 9.95 8.01 -1.76
CA TYR A 247 11.18 8.28 -1.01
C TYR A 247 11.94 6.99 -0.78
N SER A 248 13.26 7.09 -0.66
CA SER A 248 14.14 5.93 -0.48
C SER A 248 13.96 5.27 0.89
N THR A 249 14.03 6.08 1.96
CA THR A 249 13.90 5.62 3.35
C THR A 249 13.14 6.63 4.19
N LEU A 250 12.74 6.23 5.41
CA LEU A 250 12.11 7.14 6.39
C LEU A 250 13.02 8.30 6.84
N ARG A 251 14.29 8.30 6.42
CA ARG A 251 15.24 9.40 6.71
C ARG A 251 14.88 10.71 6.01
N SER A 252 14.15 10.66 4.90
CA SER A 252 13.64 11.85 4.21
C SER A 252 12.34 12.37 4.83
N PRO A 253 11.24 11.58 4.95
CA PRO A 253 9.95 12.10 5.40
C PRO A 253 9.88 12.46 6.89
N ILE A 254 10.62 11.79 7.79
CA ILE A 254 10.52 12.09 9.23
C ILE A 254 11.08 13.46 9.58
N PRO A 255 12.33 13.84 9.20
CA PRO A 255 12.82 15.19 9.44
C PRO A 255 12.00 16.28 8.76
N ALA A 256 11.55 16.02 7.51
CA ALA A 256 10.72 16.98 6.77
C ALA A 256 9.38 17.25 7.48
N ARG A 257 8.73 16.20 8.04
CA ARG A 257 7.50 16.36 8.82
C ARG A 257 7.70 17.09 10.13
N LEU A 258 8.81 16.85 10.83
CA LEU A 258 9.19 17.62 12.02
C LEU A 258 9.35 19.10 11.66
N ALA A 259 10.05 19.42 10.57
CA ALA A 259 10.21 20.79 10.09
C ALA A 259 8.86 21.45 9.74
N LEU A 260 7.93 20.73 9.13
CA LEU A 260 6.56 21.23 8.86
C LEU A 260 5.75 21.54 10.15
N GLN A 261 6.11 20.92 11.27
CA GLN A 261 5.53 21.16 12.59
C GLN A 261 6.33 22.20 13.40
N ASN A 262 7.33 22.87 12.79
CA ASN A 262 8.27 23.77 13.45
C ASN A 262 9.09 23.10 14.58
N LEU A 263 9.31 21.78 14.46
CA LEU A 263 10.13 21.02 15.39
C LEU A 263 11.52 20.74 14.79
N PRO A 264 12.59 20.80 15.60
CA PRO A 264 13.93 20.50 15.12
C PRO A 264 14.07 19.00 14.81
N ALA A 265 14.72 18.67 13.69
CA ALA A 265 15.03 17.29 13.38
C ALA A 265 15.98 16.65 14.40
N TRP A 266 16.98 17.40 14.88
CA TRP A 266 17.86 17.01 15.97
C TRP A 266 17.32 17.55 17.31
N PRO A 267 17.20 16.71 18.38
CA PRO A 267 17.61 15.31 18.48
C PRO A 267 16.49 14.28 18.17
N PHE A 268 15.29 14.70 17.75
CA PHE A 268 14.11 13.85 17.70
C PHE A 268 14.20 12.78 16.61
N ALA A 269 14.65 13.11 15.41
CA ALA A 269 14.69 12.16 14.30
C ALA A 269 15.65 10.97 14.56
N PRO A 270 16.88 11.13 15.04
CA PRO A 270 17.76 10.01 15.39
C PRO A 270 17.15 9.05 16.41
N ILE A 271 16.49 9.58 17.43
CA ILE A 271 15.82 8.78 18.47
C ILE A 271 14.61 8.06 17.87
N ALA A 272 13.83 8.74 17.03
CA ALA A 272 12.72 8.12 16.32
C ALA A 272 13.17 6.97 15.40
N PHE A 273 14.28 7.15 14.66
CA PHE A 273 14.85 6.08 13.84
C PHE A 273 15.31 4.88 14.66
N LEU A 274 15.98 5.11 15.80
CA LEU A 274 16.37 4.05 16.70
C LEU A 274 15.14 3.29 17.22
N THR A 275 14.10 4.01 17.65
CA THR A 275 12.84 3.42 18.13
C THR A 275 12.15 2.59 17.05
N LEU A 276 12.01 3.14 15.82
CA LEU A 276 11.42 2.41 14.70
C LEU A 276 12.24 1.17 14.32
N ARG A 277 13.59 1.27 14.37
CA ARG A 277 14.46 0.12 14.11
C ARG A 277 14.29 -0.97 15.17
N MET A 278 14.20 -0.62 16.45
CA MET A 278 13.94 -1.58 17.53
C MET A 278 12.58 -2.26 17.40
N LEU A 279 11.60 -1.57 16.81
CA LEU A 279 10.27 -2.10 16.53
C LEU A 279 10.19 -2.87 15.20
N GLY A 280 11.30 -3.04 14.47
CA GLY A 280 11.32 -3.71 13.17
C GLY A 280 10.57 -2.95 12.07
N ARG A 281 10.52 -1.60 12.16
CA ARG A 281 9.79 -0.73 11.23
C ARG A 281 10.70 0.13 10.34
N MET A 282 11.94 -0.33 10.14
CA MET A 282 12.90 0.30 9.22
C MET A 282 13.34 -0.73 8.19
N ASP A 283 12.94 -0.53 6.95
CA ASP A 283 13.36 -1.35 5.81
C ASP A 283 14.66 -0.85 5.18
N ALA A 284 15.19 -1.67 4.28
CA ALA A 284 16.23 -1.26 3.35
C ALA A 284 15.75 -0.10 2.46
N ALA A 285 16.70 0.59 1.84
CA ALA A 285 16.40 1.64 0.88
C ALA A 285 15.61 1.07 -0.31
N LEU A 286 14.63 1.84 -0.80
CA LEU A 286 13.73 1.40 -1.86
C LEU A 286 14.46 1.07 -3.17
N GLU A 287 15.62 1.67 -3.42
CA GLU A 287 16.48 1.36 -4.56
C GLU A 287 16.97 -0.10 -4.56
N ILE A 288 17.09 -0.73 -3.37
CA ILE A 288 17.43 -2.15 -3.26
C ILE A 288 16.27 -2.99 -3.77
N ASP A 289 15.04 -2.63 -3.40
CA ASP A 289 13.83 -3.32 -3.83
C ASP A 289 13.59 -3.13 -5.34
N THR A 290 13.86 -1.94 -5.89
CA THR A 290 13.66 -1.66 -7.33
C THR A 290 14.66 -2.38 -8.24
N ARG A 291 15.85 -2.73 -7.77
CA ARG A 291 16.82 -3.52 -8.55
C ARG A 291 16.29 -4.91 -8.96
N THR A 292 15.42 -5.48 -8.17
CA THR A 292 14.82 -6.80 -8.40
C THR A 292 13.43 -6.72 -9.02
N LEU A 293 12.94 -5.51 -9.28
CA LEU A 293 11.60 -5.32 -9.85
C LEU A 293 11.60 -5.76 -11.33
N ARG A 294 10.78 -6.75 -11.65
CA ARG A 294 10.63 -7.25 -13.04
C ARG A 294 9.70 -6.40 -13.88
N ALA A 295 8.66 -5.85 -13.25
CA ALA A 295 7.69 -5.01 -13.93
C ALA A 295 8.30 -3.65 -14.29
N PRO A 296 7.92 -3.05 -15.44
CA PRO A 296 8.24 -1.67 -15.75
C PRO A 296 7.83 -0.72 -14.61
N LEU A 297 8.66 0.28 -14.32
CA LEU A 297 8.45 1.26 -13.27
C LEU A 297 8.38 2.68 -13.83
N LEU A 298 7.25 3.36 -13.61
CA LEU A 298 7.14 4.80 -13.80
C LEU A 298 7.30 5.50 -12.45
N VAL A 299 8.27 6.39 -12.33
CA VAL A 299 8.45 7.28 -11.19
C VAL A 299 8.02 8.69 -11.59
N ILE A 300 7.10 9.30 -10.83
CA ILE A 300 6.70 10.70 -11.01
C ILE A 300 7.07 11.46 -9.73
N ALA A 301 7.85 12.53 -9.86
CA ALA A 301 8.35 13.30 -8.72
C ALA A 301 8.27 14.81 -8.95
N GLY A 302 8.07 15.58 -7.89
CA GLY A 302 8.23 17.02 -7.88
C GLY A 302 9.68 17.42 -7.59
N ASP A 303 10.14 18.52 -8.17
CA ASP A 303 11.50 19.03 -7.92
C ASP A 303 11.61 19.86 -6.63
N HIS A 304 10.48 20.27 -6.04
CA HIS A 304 10.42 21.04 -4.79
C HIS A 304 9.78 20.26 -3.62
N ASP A 305 9.82 18.93 -3.69
CA ASP A 305 9.25 18.05 -2.66
C ASP A 305 10.24 17.85 -1.48
N PRO A 306 9.96 18.41 -0.28
CA PRO A 306 10.84 18.24 0.87
C PRO A 306 10.69 16.88 1.56
N ILE A 307 9.58 16.16 1.31
CA ILE A 307 9.27 14.87 1.93
C ILE A 307 9.87 13.73 1.12
N SER A 308 9.80 13.84 -0.21
CA SER A 308 10.35 12.90 -1.19
C SER A 308 11.32 13.62 -2.12
N PRO A 309 12.56 13.83 -1.71
CA PRO A 309 13.53 14.58 -2.50
C PRO A 309 13.70 13.99 -3.89
N LEU A 310 13.86 14.85 -4.89
CA LEU A 310 14.07 14.42 -6.29
C LEU A 310 15.28 13.47 -6.43
N ALA A 311 16.28 13.59 -5.57
CA ALA A 311 17.43 12.69 -5.53
C ALA A 311 17.00 11.24 -5.23
N ASP A 312 16.07 11.04 -4.28
CA ASP A 312 15.52 9.72 -3.95
C ASP A 312 14.77 9.15 -5.16
N ALA A 313 13.92 9.95 -5.81
CA ALA A 313 13.16 9.53 -6.99
C ALA A 313 14.07 9.12 -8.16
N ARG A 314 15.16 9.89 -8.39
CA ARG A 314 16.18 9.56 -9.41
C ARG A 314 16.90 8.25 -9.08
N ALA A 315 17.31 8.06 -7.83
CA ALA A 315 17.98 6.84 -7.41
C ALA A 315 17.07 5.61 -7.57
N ILE A 316 15.80 5.72 -7.19
CA ILE A 316 14.79 4.67 -7.33
C ILE A 316 14.56 4.31 -8.80
N ALA A 317 14.36 5.31 -9.67
CA ALA A 317 14.13 5.07 -11.10
C ALA A 317 15.35 4.44 -11.78
N ASN A 318 16.57 4.96 -11.48
CA ASN A 318 17.81 4.46 -12.08
C ASN A 318 18.18 3.05 -11.59
N ALA A 319 17.74 2.64 -10.41
CA ALA A 319 18.00 1.32 -9.87
C ALA A 319 17.12 0.22 -10.53
N ALA A 320 15.94 0.60 -11.02
CA ALA A 320 15.02 -0.35 -11.66
C ALA A 320 15.49 -0.73 -13.08
N PRO A 321 15.45 -2.02 -13.47
CA PRO A 321 15.84 -2.46 -14.81
C PRO A 321 15.06 -1.76 -15.94
N HIS A 322 13.78 -1.45 -15.69
CA HIS A 322 12.88 -0.79 -16.64
C HIS A 322 12.25 0.44 -15.97
N GLY A 323 13.10 1.32 -15.40
CA GLY A 323 12.67 2.52 -14.70
C GLY A 323 12.60 3.74 -15.61
N THR A 324 11.52 4.49 -15.52
CA THR A 324 11.33 5.79 -16.19
C THR A 324 11.03 6.85 -15.15
N LEU A 325 11.66 8.03 -15.24
CA LEU A 325 11.43 9.16 -14.35
C LEU A 325 10.79 10.32 -15.09
N VAL A 326 9.69 10.82 -14.55
CA VAL A 326 9.06 12.07 -14.98
C VAL A 326 9.10 13.07 -13.81
N VAL A 327 9.66 14.26 -14.07
CA VAL A 327 9.78 15.33 -13.08
C VAL A 327 8.77 16.41 -13.39
N VAL A 328 7.91 16.75 -12.43
CA VAL A 328 6.96 17.86 -12.51
C VAL A 328 7.58 19.07 -11.83
N ALA A 329 7.78 20.15 -12.60
CA ALA A 329 8.49 21.33 -12.13
C ALA A 329 7.67 22.12 -11.09
N TYR A 330 8.37 22.72 -10.14
CA TYR A 330 7.81 23.58 -9.06
C TYR A 330 6.77 22.89 -8.17
N GLN A 331 6.75 21.55 -8.14
CA GLN A 331 5.76 20.80 -7.38
C GLN A 331 6.29 20.21 -6.09
N ARG A 332 5.41 20.25 -5.09
CA ARG A 332 5.60 19.67 -3.76
C ARG A 332 5.00 18.27 -3.68
N HIS A 333 4.97 17.69 -2.48
CA HIS A 333 4.62 16.30 -2.21
C HIS A 333 3.20 15.89 -2.58
N ASP A 334 2.23 16.78 -2.38
CA ASP A 334 0.82 16.36 -2.35
C ASP A 334 0.13 16.41 -3.71
N ASP A 335 0.46 17.36 -4.55
CA ASP A 335 -0.34 17.68 -5.75
C ASP A 335 0.49 17.80 -7.03
N LEU A 336 1.22 16.72 -7.34
CA LEU A 336 2.01 16.66 -8.58
C LEU A 336 1.14 16.82 -9.84
N ARG A 337 -0.13 16.33 -9.78
CA ARG A 337 -1.06 16.47 -10.90
C ARG A 337 -1.59 17.88 -11.02
N GLU A 338 -1.84 18.59 -9.93
CA GLU A 338 -2.39 19.95 -9.95
C GLU A 338 -1.41 20.96 -10.57
N GLY A 339 -0.10 20.73 -10.43
CA GLY A 339 0.91 21.63 -10.93
C GLY A 339 1.09 21.61 -12.45
N ASP A 340 1.03 20.43 -13.04
CA ASP A 340 1.05 20.23 -14.48
C ASP A 340 0.19 19.00 -14.84
N PRO A 341 -1.15 19.19 -14.89
CA PRO A 341 -2.08 18.09 -15.16
C PRO A 341 -1.78 17.40 -16.47
N LYS A 342 -1.40 18.16 -17.51
CA LYS A 342 -1.12 17.61 -18.82
C LYS A 342 0.10 16.70 -18.80
N LYS A 343 1.22 17.17 -18.25
CA LYS A 343 2.46 16.38 -18.17
C LYS A 343 2.26 15.12 -17.32
N PHE A 344 1.56 15.25 -16.20
CA PHE A 344 1.26 14.13 -15.32
C PHE A 344 0.38 13.07 -16.01
N ASP A 345 -0.73 13.50 -16.61
CA ASP A 345 -1.68 12.61 -17.28
C ASP A 345 -1.07 12.00 -18.56
N ASP A 346 -0.32 12.77 -19.37
CA ASP A 346 0.37 12.26 -20.55
C ASP A 346 1.39 11.16 -20.17
N ALA A 347 2.19 11.39 -19.12
CA ALA A 347 3.15 10.39 -18.64
C ALA A 347 2.47 9.08 -18.19
N LEU A 348 1.34 9.20 -17.48
CA LEU A 348 0.55 8.03 -17.08
C LEU A 348 -0.03 7.29 -18.28
N VAL A 349 -0.63 8.03 -19.23
CA VAL A 349 -1.27 7.43 -20.41
C VAL A 349 -0.22 6.75 -21.30
N GLU A 350 0.93 7.38 -21.51
CA GLU A 350 2.03 6.81 -22.30
C GLU A 350 2.55 5.52 -21.65
N PHE A 351 2.80 5.54 -20.34
CA PHE A 351 3.22 4.36 -19.59
C PHE A 351 2.17 3.26 -19.63
N LEU A 352 0.90 3.58 -19.40
CA LEU A 352 -0.18 2.60 -19.44
C LEU A 352 -0.30 1.96 -20.82
N LYS A 353 -0.19 2.73 -21.91
CA LYS A 353 -0.17 2.20 -23.29
C LYS A 353 1.01 1.25 -23.50
N SER A 354 2.21 1.64 -23.07
CA SER A 354 3.41 0.81 -23.26
C SER A 354 3.35 -0.56 -22.59
N ILE A 355 2.59 -0.69 -21.48
CA ILE A 355 2.45 -1.95 -20.75
C ILE A 355 1.18 -2.73 -21.11
N THR A 356 0.23 -2.13 -21.82
CA THR A 356 -1.04 -2.76 -22.21
C THR A 356 -1.13 -3.12 -23.69
N GLU A 357 -0.39 -2.40 -24.55
CA GLU A 357 -0.27 -2.80 -25.95
C GLU A 357 0.61 -4.05 -26.02
N PRO A 358 0.16 -5.15 -26.65
CA PRO A 358 1.05 -6.27 -26.91
C PRO A 358 2.25 -5.73 -27.68
N LEU A 359 3.47 -6.09 -27.27
CA LEU A 359 4.66 -5.93 -28.10
C LEU A 359 4.28 -6.47 -29.48
N ALA A 360 3.96 -5.56 -30.41
CA ALA A 360 3.64 -5.90 -31.78
C ALA A 360 4.81 -6.76 -32.27
N ALA A 361 4.49 -8.00 -32.57
CA ALA A 361 5.43 -9.05 -32.89
C ALA A 361 6.50 -8.47 -33.84
N THR A 362 7.73 -8.44 -33.39
CA THR A 362 8.92 -8.49 -34.24
C THR A 362 8.96 -9.84 -34.95
N SER A 363 7.94 -10.10 -35.77
CA SER A 363 7.90 -11.17 -36.76
C SER A 363 7.78 -10.50 -38.12
N GLY A 364 8.87 -9.92 -38.55
CA GLY A 364 9.00 -9.34 -39.84
C GLY A 364 10.42 -9.51 -40.36
N SER A 365 10.58 -10.50 -41.23
CA SER A 365 11.71 -10.73 -42.12
C SER A 365 12.93 -11.48 -41.53
N LEU A 366 12.95 -12.75 -41.76
CA LEU A 366 14.05 -13.44 -42.42
C LEU A 366 13.52 -14.13 -43.65
#